data_d869a7f54103bfa55a78ad5164243c88
#
_entry.id   d869a7f54103bfa55a78ad5164243c88
#
_cell.length_a   1.000
_cell.length_b   1.000
_cell.length_c   1.000
_cell.angle_alpha   90.00
_cell.angle_beta   90.00
_cell.angle_gamma   90.00
#
_symmetry.space_group_name_H-M   'P 1'
#
loop_
_entity.id
_entity.type
_entity.pdbx_description
1 polymer ?
#
loop_
_entity_poly.entity_id
_entity_poly.type
_entity_poly.pdbx_seq_one_letter_code
_entity_poly.pdbx_strand_id
1 'polypeptide(L)'
;EIMPSLVGSEMCIRDRFRPVRLLNAPSERYQGENGKVLVDGIRSINFHNTGLWVGYHSSDLSGVIDLESLQSISSVEVSALTDLSAWIMGPQSISVFVSSDGEKYEMVARQTYEAPTDAMGEKRSELNRLSFDTVSARYVKVVVVPFKGLPKGHSGEGERPFLFVDEIRVD
;
A
#
# COMPACT_ATOMS: atom_id res chain seq x y z
N GLU A 1 -13.05 45.22 4.65
CA GLU A 1 -13.11 43.94 5.40
C GLU A 1 -12.49 42.86 4.54
N ILE A 2 -11.25 42.51 4.83
CA ILE A 2 -10.48 41.50 4.06
C ILE A 2 -10.79 40.16 4.72
N MET A 3 -11.51 39.30 4.02
CA MET A 3 -11.67 37.89 4.44
C MET A 3 -10.30 37.21 4.39
N PRO A 4 -9.86 36.57 5.48
CA PRO A 4 -8.68 35.72 5.40
C PRO A 4 -8.98 34.53 4.51
N SER A 5 -8.20 34.39 3.43
CA SER A 5 -8.17 33.20 2.59
C SER A 5 -7.84 32.01 3.48
N LEU A 6 -8.80 31.11 3.64
CA LEU A 6 -8.55 29.76 4.15
C LEU A 6 -7.73 29.02 3.09
N VAL A 7 -6.44 29.22 3.09
CA VAL A 7 -5.50 28.28 2.46
C VAL A 7 -5.40 27.08 3.39
N GLY A 8 -6.44 26.24 3.35
CA GLY A 8 -6.28 24.86 3.77
C GLY A 8 -5.29 24.25 2.79
N SER A 9 -4.20 23.70 3.28
CA SER A 9 -3.33 22.85 2.49
C SER A 9 -4.19 21.65 2.05
N GLU A 10 -4.81 21.76 0.89
CA GLU A 10 -5.27 20.58 0.17
C GLU A 10 -3.99 19.80 -0.12
N MET A 11 -3.75 18.77 0.67
CA MET A 11 -2.81 17.72 0.28
C MET A 11 -3.34 17.20 -1.05
N CYS A 12 -2.70 17.62 -2.14
CA CYS A 12 -3.02 17.14 -3.48
C CYS A 12 -2.65 15.67 -3.56
N ILE A 13 -3.56 14.80 -3.17
CA ILE A 13 -3.45 13.36 -3.40
C ILE A 13 -3.51 13.16 -4.91
N ARG A 14 -2.37 12.81 -5.52
CA ARG A 14 -2.19 12.82 -6.98
C ARG A 14 -2.68 11.56 -7.65
N ASP A 15 -2.87 10.50 -6.89
CA ASP A 15 -3.26 9.16 -7.32
C ASP A 15 -4.76 8.88 -7.23
N ARG A 16 -5.54 9.77 -6.63
CA ARG A 16 -6.95 9.53 -6.35
C ARG A 16 -7.75 9.24 -7.62
N PHE A 17 -8.39 8.06 -7.66
CA PHE A 17 -9.15 7.53 -8.81
C PHE A 17 -8.33 7.39 -10.10
N ARG A 18 -7.00 7.31 -9.99
CA ARG A 18 -6.14 7.07 -11.14
C ARG A 18 -6.17 5.61 -11.57
N PRO A 19 -5.86 5.31 -12.84
CA PRO A 19 -5.77 3.94 -13.29
C PRO A 19 -4.71 3.14 -12.51
N VAL A 20 -5.13 1.99 -11.97
CA VAL A 20 -4.24 1.04 -11.30
C VAL A 20 -4.22 -0.26 -12.08
N ARG A 21 -3.03 -0.79 -12.33
CA ARG A 21 -2.83 -2.10 -12.92
C ARG A 21 -2.07 -2.99 -11.96
N LEU A 22 -2.73 -4.04 -11.47
CA LEU A 22 -2.07 -5.08 -10.68
C LEU A 22 -1.28 -6.01 -11.61
N LEU A 23 -0.02 -6.24 -11.30
CA LEU A 23 0.88 -7.13 -12.05
C LEU A 23 0.76 -8.57 -11.58
N ASN A 24 0.35 -8.79 -10.33
CA ASN A 24 0.04 -10.07 -9.74
C ASN A 24 -1.44 -10.09 -9.37
N ALA A 25 -2.10 -11.22 -9.60
CA ALA A 25 -3.49 -11.39 -9.20
C ALA A 25 -3.60 -11.51 -7.67
N PRO A 26 -4.49 -10.75 -7.03
CA PRO A 26 -4.84 -10.96 -5.64
C PRO A 26 -5.63 -12.25 -5.45
N SER A 27 -5.83 -12.65 -4.20
CA SER A 27 -6.71 -13.77 -3.86
C SER A 27 -8.13 -13.52 -4.37
N GLU A 28 -8.77 -14.53 -4.96
CA GLU A 28 -10.10 -14.40 -5.59
C GLU A 28 -11.14 -13.76 -4.68
N ARG A 29 -11.05 -14.05 -3.38
CA ARG A 29 -11.96 -13.50 -2.37
C ARG A 29 -11.72 -12.03 -2.03
N TYR A 30 -10.52 -11.50 -2.31
CA TYR A 30 -10.07 -10.18 -1.83
C TYR A 30 -9.49 -9.35 -2.97
N GLN A 31 -10.27 -9.14 -4.00
CA GLN A 31 -9.82 -8.46 -5.22
C GLN A 31 -9.85 -6.93 -5.16
N GLY A 32 -10.55 -6.34 -4.17
CA GLY A 32 -10.64 -4.89 -4.03
C GLY A 32 -11.02 -4.18 -5.33
N GLU A 33 -12.12 -4.62 -5.98
CA GLU A 33 -12.57 -4.10 -7.27
C GLU A 33 -11.44 -4.06 -8.34
N ASN A 34 -10.67 -5.15 -8.44
CA ASN A 34 -9.48 -5.23 -9.31
C ASN A 34 -8.41 -4.18 -8.99
N GLY A 35 -8.24 -3.86 -7.71
CA GLY A 35 -7.26 -2.91 -7.22
C GLY A 35 -7.70 -1.45 -7.18
N LYS A 36 -8.92 -1.12 -7.60
CA LYS A 36 -9.42 0.27 -7.57
C LYS A 36 -9.47 0.85 -6.17
N VAL A 37 -9.71 0.02 -5.15
CA VAL A 37 -9.71 0.45 -3.75
C VAL A 37 -8.36 1.01 -3.30
N LEU A 38 -7.26 0.68 -4.00
CA LEU A 38 -5.92 1.16 -3.64
C LEU A 38 -5.73 2.67 -3.86
N VAL A 39 -6.63 3.33 -4.60
CA VAL A 39 -6.52 4.75 -4.98
C VAL A 39 -7.86 5.50 -4.85
N ASP A 40 -8.79 4.97 -4.07
CA ASP A 40 -10.09 5.62 -3.88
C ASP A 40 -10.09 6.70 -2.78
N GLY A 41 -8.99 6.80 -2.03
CA GLY A 41 -8.82 7.73 -0.93
C GLY A 41 -9.52 7.29 0.35
N ILE A 42 -9.97 6.04 0.43
CA ILE A 42 -10.68 5.48 1.58
C ILE A 42 -9.76 4.50 2.32
N ARG A 43 -9.50 4.77 3.59
CA ARG A 43 -8.82 3.82 4.47
C ARG A 43 -9.84 3.01 5.25
N SER A 44 -9.75 1.70 5.15
CA SER A 44 -10.56 0.80 5.95
C SER A 44 -9.84 0.48 7.27
N ILE A 45 -10.42 0.86 8.38
CA ILE A 45 -9.78 0.70 9.69
C ILE A 45 -10.23 -0.57 10.43
N ASN A 46 -11.21 -1.34 9.93
CA ASN A 46 -11.84 -2.33 10.79
C ASN A 46 -11.84 -3.78 10.28
N PHE A 47 -12.37 -4.10 9.11
CA PHE A 47 -12.58 -5.51 8.76
C PHE A 47 -12.03 -5.84 7.37
N HIS A 48 -11.22 -6.89 7.28
CA HIS A 48 -10.65 -7.39 6.04
C HIS A 48 -11.68 -8.00 5.05
N ASN A 49 -12.89 -8.27 5.50
CA ASN A 49 -13.96 -8.86 4.68
C ASN A 49 -14.95 -7.85 4.10
N THR A 50 -14.65 -6.56 4.13
CA THR A 50 -15.56 -5.50 3.68
C THR A 50 -15.53 -5.22 2.17
N GLY A 51 -14.68 -5.92 1.41
CA GLY A 51 -14.45 -5.62 -0.02
C GLY A 51 -13.54 -4.41 -0.29
N LEU A 52 -13.13 -3.70 0.76
CA LEU A 52 -12.28 -2.51 0.71
C LEU A 52 -10.78 -2.83 0.76
N TRP A 53 -10.41 -4.10 0.63
CA TRP A 53 -9.05 -4.59 0.73
C TRP A 53 -8.65 -5.39 -0.50
N VAL A 54 -7.41 -5.23 -0.91
CA VAL A 54 -6.73 -6.17 -1.81
C VAL A 54 -5.92 -7.12 -0.96
N GLY A 55 -6.16 -8.43 -1.09
CA GLY A 55 -5.53 -9.46 -0.26
C GLY A 55 -4.65 -10.41 -1.06
N TYR A 56 -3.43 -10.65 -0.58
CA TYR A 56 -2.46 -11.58 -1.14
C TYR A 56 -2.06 -12.64 -0.11
N HIS A 57 -1.97 -13.89 -0.52
CA HIS A 57 -1.58 -14.99 0.39
C HIS A 57 -0.22 -15.62 0.04
N SER A 58 0.15 -15.67 -1.21
CA SER A 58 1.36 -16.39 -1.65
C SER A 58 2.24 -15.59 -2.59
N SER A 59 1.84 -14.38 -2.92
CA SER A 59 2.57 -13.49 -3.83
C SER A 59 2.62 -12.08 -3.26
N ASP A 60 3.55 -11.29 -3.76
CA ASP A 60 3.65 -9.87 -3.45
C ASP A 60 2.51 -9.11 -4.11
N LEU A 61 2.05 -8.02 -3.49
CA LEU A 61 1.33 -7.01 -4.22
C LEU A 61 2.33 -6.26 -5.10
N SER A 62 2.07 -6.22 -6.39
CA SER A 62 2.81 -5.37 -7.33
C SER A 62 1.80 -4.62 -8.20
N GLY A 63 1.73 -3.31 -8.04
CA GLY A 63 0.78 -2.45 -8.73
C GLY A 63 1.46 -1.25 -9.37
N VAL A 64 0.95 -0.83 -10.52
CA VAL A 64 1.36 0.38 -11.23
C VAL A 64 0.20 1.35 -11.24
N ILE A 65 0.44 2.56 -10.72
CA ILE A 65 -0.48 3.69 -10.75
C ILE A 65 -0.05 4.60 -11.90
N ASP A 66 -0.95 4.90 -12.85
CA ASP A 66 -0.74 5.91 -13.91
C ASP A 66 -1.28 7.25 -13.44
N LEU A 67 -0.41 8.21 -13.18
CA LEU A 67 -0.79 9.57 -12.81
C LEU A 67 -1.33 10.38 -13.99
N GLU A 68 -1.44 9.76 -15.20
CA GLU A 68 -1.93 10.30 -16.47
C GLU A 68 -1.08 11.42 -17.07
N SER A 69 -0.25 12.06 -16.28
CA SER A 69 0.72 13.06 -16.73
C SER A 69 1.96 13.05 -15.83
N LEU A 70 3.03 13.69 -16.26
CA LEU A 70 4.19 13.91 -15.41
C LEU A 70 3.82 14.76 -14.21
N GLN A 71 4.08 14.24 -13.01
CA GLN A 71 3.86 14.91 -11.73
C GLN A 71 5.17 14.94 -10.94
N SER A 72 5.37 16.00 -10.17
CA SER A 72 6.46 16.04 -9.18
C SER A 72 6.00 15.33 -7.93
N ILE A 73 6.65 14.25 -7.55
CA ILE A 73 6.30 13.43 -6.39
C ILE A 73 7.50 13.26 -5.46
N SER A 74 7.26 13.09 -4.17
CA SER A 74 8.31 12.97 -3.15
C SER A 74 7.99 11.95 -2.06
N SER A 75 6.80 11.36 -2.07
CA SER A 75 6.47 10.29 -1.13
C SER A 75 5.38 9.35 -1.65
N VAL A 76 5.39 8.15 -1.12
CA VAL A 76 4.33 7.15 -1.26
C VAL A 76 3.96 6.65 0.12
N GLU A 77 2.67 6.54 0.39
CA GLU A 77 2.14 5.91 1.61
C GLU A 77 1.36 4.66 1.23
N VAL A 78 1.54 3.59 2.00
CA VAL A 78 0.83 2.32 1.84
C VAL A 78 0.11 1.99 3.14
N SER A 79 -1.20 1.90 3.09
CA SER A 79 -2.02 1.48 4.23
C SER A 79 -2.19 -0.03 4.22
N ALA A 80 -1.75 -0.69 5.28
CA ALA A 80 -1.77 -2.14 5.43
C ALA A 80 -2.37 -2.57 6.77
N LEU A 81 -2.99 -3.74 6.81
CA LEU A 81 -3.60 -4.33 7.99
C LEU A 81 -2.67 -5.32 8.67
N THR A 82 -2.59 -5.26 9.99
CA THR A 82 -2.08 -6.35 10.84
C THR A 82 -3.20 -6.84 11.73
N ASP A 83 -3.54 -8.13 11.64
CA ASP A 83 -4.51 -8.82 12.49
C ASP A 83 -4.06 -10.28 12.61
N LEU A 84 -3.21 -10.55 13.59
CA LEU A 84 -2.64 -11.87 13.77
C LEU A 84 -3.70 -12.93 14.07
N SER A 85 -4.80 -12.56 14.75
CA SER A 85 -5.91 -13.48 15.00
C SER A 85 -6.58 -13.99 13.71
N ALA A 86 -6.52 -13.21 12.64
CA ALA A 86 -7.01 -13.55 11.31
C ALA A 86 -5.88 -13.97 10.35
N TRP A 87 -4.68 -14.24 10.85
CA TRP A 87 -3.50 -14.64 10.08
C TRP A 87 -3.06 -13.58 9.06
N ILE A 88 -3.22 -12.31 9.40
CA ILE A 88 -2.87 -11.15 8.58
C ILE A 88 -1.67 -10.44 9.20
N MET A 89 -0.63 -10.22 8.39
CA MET A 89 0.54 -9.43 8.77
C MET A 89 0.71 -8.25 7.81
N GLY A 90 1.20 -7.15 8.35
CA GLY A 90 1.68 -6.03 7.55
C GLY A 90 2.85 -6.41 6.64
N PRO A 91 3.39 -5.47 5.88
CA PRO A 91 4.46 -5.76 4.93
C PRO A 91 5.78 -6.13 5.60
N GLN A 92 6.53 -7.05 4.99
CA GLN A 92 7.95 -7.28 5.29
C GLN A 92 8.81 -6.19 4.65
N SER A 93 8.46 -5.77 3.45
CA SER A 93 9.11 -4.62 2.80
C SER A 93 8.17 -3.94 1.81
N ILE A 94 8.43 -2.66 1.58
CA ILE A 94 7.79 -1.85 0.54
C ILE A 94 8.89 -1.25 -0.31
N SER A 95 8.75 -1.34 -1.63
CA SER A 95 9.64 -0.69 -2.60
C SER A 95 8.84 0.16 -3.56
N VAL A 96 9.35 1.36 -3.85
CA VAL A 96 8.73 2.33 -4.78
C VAL A 96 9.65 2.52 -5.96
N PHE A 97 9.08 2.40 -7.15
CA PHE A 97 9.74 2.64 -8.42
C PHE A 97 8.96 3.67 -9.22
N VAL A 98 9.65 4.49 -9.96
CA VAL A 98 9.06 5.55 -10.79
C VAL A 98 9.47 5.41 -12.24
N SER A 99 8.62 5.90 -13.15
CA SER A 99 8.90 5.92 -14.57
C SER A 99 8.18 7.09 -15.25
N SER A 100 8.79 7.64 -16.28
CA SER A 100 8.16 8.65 -17.15
C SER A 100 7.44 8.03 -18.36
N ASP A 101 7.89 6.85 -18.81
CA ASP A 101 7.44 6.18 -20.03
C ASP A 101 6.63 4.89 -19.80
N GLY A 102 6.65 4.36 -18.58
CA GLY A 102 5.99 3.10 -18.21
C GLY A 102 6.78 1.85 -18.60
N GLU A 103 7.97 2.00 -19.17
CA GLU A 103 8.85 0.90 -19.58
C GLU A 103 10.06 0.76 -18.67
N LYS A 104 10.76 1.87 -18.44
CA LYS A 104 11.95 1.92 -17.58
C LYS A 104 11.59 2.46 -16.22
N TYR A 105 11.81 1.64 -15.21
CA TYR A 105 11.53 1.95 -13.81
C TYR A 105 12.82 2.09 -13.02
N GLU A 106 12.90 3.15 -12.22
CA GLU A 106 13.98 3.41 -11.27
C GLU A 106 13.45 3.31 -9.84
N MET A 107 14.17 2.61 -8.97
CA MET A 107 13.80 2.51 -7.55
C MET A 107 14.19 3.80 -6.82
N VAL A 108 13.22 4.46 -6.20
CA VAL A 108 13.43 5.71 -5.46
C VAL A 108 13.37 5.54 -3.94
N ALA A 109 12.69 4.49 -3.47
CA ALA A 109 12.63 4.19 -2.04
C ALA A 109 12.43 2.70 -1.78
N ARG A 110 12.95 2.24 -0.63
CA ARG A 110 12.68 0.92 -0.06
C ARG A 110 12.74 0.99 1.45
N GLN A 111 11.80 0.32 2.10
CA GLN A 111 11.77 0.16 3.55
C GLN A 111 11.48 -1.30 3.91
N THR A 112 12.16 -1.81 4.92
CA THR A 112 11.94 -3.13 5.51
C THR A 112 11.39 -2.98 6.92
N TYR A 113 10.60 -3.96 7.34
CA TYR A 113 9.94 -3.97 8.64
C TYR A 113 10.28 -5.25 9.38
N GLU A 114 10.36 -5.14 10.70
CA GLU A 114 10.55 -6.29 11.59
C GLU A 114 9.24 -7.04 11.79
N ALA A 115 9.34 -8.36 11.93
CA ALA A 115 8.18 -9.17 12.29
C ALA A 115 7.68 -8.80 13.69
N PRO A 116 6.37 -8.83 13.94
CA PRO A 116 5.83 -8.64 15.28
C PRO A 116 6.43 -9.65 16.27
N THR A 117 6.86 -9.17 17.41
CA THR A 117 7.38 -10.03 18.51
C THR A 117 6.26 -10.59 19.37
N ASP A 118 5.10 -9.94 19.37
CA ASP A 118 3.90 -10.41 20.08
C ASP A 118 2.99 -11.17 19.11
N ALA A 119 2.88 -12.48 19.32
CA ALA A 119 2.06 -13.37 18.51
C ALA A 119 0.54 -13.12 18.64
N MET A 120 0.12 -12.34 19.63
CA MET A 120 -1.27 -11.99 19.91
C MET A 120 -1.53 -10.50 19.77
N GLY A 121 -0.64 -9.77 19.10
CA GLY A 121 -0.67 -8.32 18.95
C GLY A 121 -2.02 -7.75 18.50
N GLU A 122 -2.27 -6.51 18.87
CA GLU A 122 -3.53 -5.83 18.57
C GLU A 122 -3.72 -5.67 17.05
N LYS A 123 -4.99 -5.77 16.64
CA LYS A 123 -5.40 -5.43 15.28
C LYS A 123 -5.17 -3.95 15.02
N ARG A 124 -4.45 -3.65 13.93
CA ARG A 124 -4.15 -2.27 13.54
C ARG A 124 -4.04 -2.12 12.03
N SER A 125 -4.48 -0.97 11.55
CA SER A 125 -4.20 -0.50 10.18
C SER A 125 -3.14 0.58 10.25
N GLU A 126 -2.01 0.35 9.60
CA GLU A 126 -0.86 1.25 9.63
C GLU A 126 -0.62 1.89 8.28
N LEU A 127 -0.30 3.18 8.30
CA LEU A 127 0.11 3.94 7.15
C LEU A 127 1.64 3.99 7.10
N ASN A 128 2.21 3.31 6.12
CA ASN A 128 3.65 3.21 5.92
C ASN A 128 4.09 4.25 4.89
N ARG A 129 4.78 5.30 5.33
CA ARG A 129 5.26 6.38 4.46
C ARG A 129 6.71 6.17 4.06
N LEU A 130 6.96 6.21 2.75
CA LEU A 130 8.28 6.22 2.15
C LEU A 130 8.50 7.57 1.48
N SER A 131 9.48 8.34 1.97
CA SER A 131 9.86 9.64 1.42
C SER A 131 11.15 9.51 0.62
N PHE A 132 11.28 10.31 -0.44
CA PHE A 132 12.43 10.34 -1.34
C PHE A 132 12.60 11.75 -1.91
N ASP A 133 13.72 11.99 -2.57
CA ASP A 133 13.96 13.25 -3.27
C ASP A 133 12.90 13.46 -4.35
N THR A 134 12.44 14.71 -4.52
CA THR A 134 11.42 15.03 -5.51
C THR A 134 11.84 14.61 -6.91
N VAL A 135 11.01 13.79 -7.54
CA VAL A 135 11.21 13.31 -8.90
C VAL A 135 9.99 13.61 -9.78
N SER A 136 10.21 13.78 -11.07
CA SER A 136 9.13 13.89 -12.05
C SER A 136 8.81 12.51 -12.63
N ALA A 137 7.59 12.03 -12.43
CA ALA A 137 7.16 10.73 -12.89
C ALA A 137 5.70 10.75 -13.35
N ARG A 138 5.34 9.85 -14.28
CA ARG A 138 3.96 9.56 -14.64
C ARG A 138 3.49 8.23 -14.06
N TYR A 139 4.37 7.23 -13.99
CA TYR A 139 4.02 5.91 -13.48
C TYR A 139 4.72 5.66 -12.15
N VAL A 140 3.98 5.18 -11.18
CA VAL A 140 4.49 4.78 -9.87
C VAL A 140 4.20 3.30 -9.68
N LYS A 141 5.24 2.49 -9.58
CA LYS A 141 5.12 1.06 -9.26
C LYS A 141 5.45 0.85 -7.78
N VAL A 142 4.52 0.23 -7.08
CA VAL A 142 4.67 -0.13 -5.67
C VAL A 142 4.70 -1.64 -5.55
N VAL A 143 5.71 -2.15 -4.86
CA VAL A 143 5.86 -3.58 -4.56
C VAL A 143 5.82 -3.74 -3.05
N VAL A 144 4.84 -4.50 -2.57
CA VAL A 144 4.64 -4.80 -1.14
C VAL A 144 4.84 -6.28 -0.93
N VAL A 145 5.90 -6.64 -0.20
CA VAL A 145 6.30 -8.03 0.03
C VAL A 145 5.76 -8.50 1.38
N PRO A 146 4.99 -9.59 1.45
CA PRO A 146 4.53 -10.17 2.71
C PRO A 146 5.65 -10.87 3.48
N PHE A 147 5.46 -11.07 4.78
CA PHE A 147 6.28 -12.00 5.54
C PHE A 147 6.07 -13.44 5.05
N LYS A 148 7.10 -14.26 5.19
CA LYS A 148 7.07 -15.68 4.75
C LYS A 148 6.38 -16.61 5.73
N GLY A 149 6.22 -16.19 6.98
CA GLY A 149 5.61 -17.00 8.03
C GLY A 149 5.11 -16.15 9.19
N LEU A 150 4.09 -16.65 9.86
CA LEU A 150 3.56 -16.10 11.11
C LEU A 150 4.61 -16.19 12.22
N PRO A 151 4.61 -15.24 13.18
CA PRO A 151 5.66 -15.13 14.18
C PRO A 151 5.70 -16.30 15.16
N LYS A 152 6.83 -16.46 15.81
CA LYS A 152 7.03 -17.47 16.86
C LYS A 152 6.01 -17.31 17.98
N GLY A 153 5.44 -18.43 18.44
CA GLY A 153 4.40 -18.45 19.47
C GLY A 153 2.97 -18.25 18.96
N HIS A 154 2.79 -17.97 17.67
CA HIS A 154 1.48 -17.94 17.05
C HIS A 154 0.95 -19.36 16.83
N SER A 155 -0.38 -19.58 16.88
CA SER A 155 -0.99 -20.90 16.64
C SER A 155 -0.71 -21.48 15.25
N GLY A 156 -0.42 -20.63 14.28
CA GLY A 156 0.02 -20.98 12.93
C GLY A 156 1.47 -20.61 12.69
N GLU A 157 2.37 -20.71 13.68
CA GLU A 157 3.79 -20.37 13.53
C GLU A 157 4.38 -20.97 12.27
N GLY A 158 5.04 -20.14 11.46
CA GLY A 158 5.67 -20.54 10.21
C GLY A 158 4.74 -20.66 9.00
N GLU A 159 3.43 -20.70 9.19
CA GLU A 159 2.46 -20.67 8.10
C GLU A 159 2.41 -19.29 7.44
N ARG A 160 2.09 -19.25 6.14
CA ARG A 160 2.06 -17.99 5.38
C ARG A 160 0.91 -17.11 5.83
N PRO A 161 1.19 -15.85 6.22
CA PRO A 161 0.14 -14.89 6.50
C PRO A 161 -0.45 -14.32 5.21
N PHE A 162 -1.65 -13.73 5.33
CA PHE A 162 -2.18 -12.82 4.33
C PHE A 162 -1.53 -11.44 4.44
N LEU A 163 -1.38 -10.78 3.29
CA LEU A 163 -1.10 -9.35 3.18
C LEU A 163 -2.38 -8.64 2.71
N PHE A 164 -2.83 -7.63 3.45
CA PHE A 164 -3.98 -6.80 3.08
C PHE A 164 -3.57 -5.35 2.97
N VAL A 165 -3.88 -4.73 1.83
CA VAL A 165 -3.65 -3.32 1.53
C VAL A 165 -4.95 -2.70 1.06
N ASP A 166 -5.31 -1.52 1.57
CA ASP A 166 -6.53 -0.80 1.19
C ASP A 166 -6.27 0.53 0.49
N GLU A 167 -5.13 1.15 0.71
CA GLU A 167 -4.83 2.46 0.12
C GLU A 167 -3.35 2.62 -0.20
N ILE A 168 -3.06 3.20 -1.34
CA ILE A 168 -1.73 3.69 -1.74
C ILE A 168 -1.90 5.17 -2.12
N ARG A 169 -1.13 6.05 -1.48
CA ARG A 169 -1.14 7.49 -1.76
C ARG A 169 0.18 7.91 -2.36
N VAL A 170 0.12 8.80 -3.32
CA VAL A 170 1.27 9.40 -4.00
C VAL A 170 1.22 10.92 -3.84
N ASP A 171 2.27 11.51 -3.23
CA ASP A 171 2.39 12.96 -2.97
C ASP A 171 3.67 13.55 -3.56
#